data_b682d16e0143dc215691dc9ad2221e49
#
_entry.id   b682d16e0143dc215691dc9ad2221e49
#
_cell.length_a   1.000
_cell.length_b   1.000
_cell.length_c   1.000
_cell.angle_alpha   90.00
_cell.angle_beta   90.00
_cell.angle_gamma   90.00
#
_symmetry.space_group_name_H-M   'P 1'
#
loop_
_entity.id
_entity.type
_entity.pdbx_description
1 polymer ?
#
loop_
_entity_poly.entity_id
_entity_poly.type
_entity_poly.pdbx_seq_one_letter_code
_entity_poly.pdbx_strand_id
1 'polypeptide(L)'
;MEYNPTILRAVHWCRKKRIPFISWTDGTLNSEKNIGKVQRLSRSYIIKRAAAFVASSTASKQAQIAYGADEKKCFLSYLTVDIQKYLREKEDYSGRELLYVGSLIQRKGLDLLLPALAETSEDIHLTIVGEGQERELLTEQAGKLGITDRIRFLGYVEGEPLRELYHNADVFILPTREDCFGLVILEAMCASLPVIASKYADGAFDLVAEGENGYIVDPEDTHAFAEKIDQIFADENRLKEMGTRSYERAHAFAFEEVAKGCIDALCYVMGKAVR
;
A
#
# COMPACT_ATOMS: atom_id res chain seq x y z
N MET A 1 11.26 10.71 1.49
CA MET A 1 11.92 12.03 1.17
C MET A 1 13.39 11.75 0.93
N GLU A 2 13.84 11.91 -0.30
CA GLU A 2 15.23 11.64 -0.65
C GLU A 2 16.17 12.73 -0.13
N TYR A 3 17.37 12.32 0.29
CA TYR A 3 18.45 13.24 0.54
C TYR A 3 18.91 13.84 -0.79
N ASN A 4 18.34 15.01 -1.14
CA ASN A 4 18.63 15.69 -2.39
C ASN A 4 19.19 17.10 -2.06
N PRO A 5 20.41 17.44 -2.53
CA PRO A 5 20.98 18.78 -2.35
C PRO A 5 20.05 19.90 -2.85
N THR A 6 19.22 19.64 -3.86
CA THR A 6 18.26 20.59 -4.39
C THR A 6 17.21 20.96 -3.37
N ILE A 7 16.68 19.99 -2.60
CA ILE A 7 15.70 20.25 -1.52
C ILE A 7 16.34 21.11 -0.43
N LEU A 8 17.56 20.83 -0.01
CA LEU A 8 18.26 21.64 1.00
C LEU A 8 18.50 23.08 0.52
N ARG A 9 18.84 23.27 -0.76
CA ARG A 9 18.96 24.59 -1.38
C ARG A 9 17.63 25.33 -1.41
N ALA A 10 16.53 24.63 -1.78
CA ALA A 10 15.18 25.21 -1.77
C ALA A 10 14.77 25.67 -0.35
N VAL A 11 14.99 24.83 0.66
CA VAL A 11 14.72 25.17 2.07
C VAL A 11 15.55 26.39 2.51
N HIS A 12 16.84 26.42 2.15
CA HIS A 12 17.70 27.56 2.45
C HIS A 12 17.18 28.85 1.78
N TRP A 13 16.79 28.76 0.51
CA TRP A 13 16.24 29.88 -0.25
C TRP A 13 14.92 30.38 0.36
N CYS A 14 13.99 29.50 0.71
CA CYS A 14 12.74 29.86 1.38
C CYS A 14 13.01 30.62 2.67
N ARG A 15 13.96 30.14 3.49
CA ARG A 15 14.38 30.84 4.72
C ARG A 15 14.93 32.24 4.44
N LYS A 16 15.85 32.37 3.48
CA LYS A 16 16.45 33.66 3.12
C LYS A 16 15.39 34.66 2.65
N LYS A 17 14.36 34.18 1.94
CA LYS A 17 13.26 35.00 1.42
C LYS A 17 12.08 35.13 2.36
N ARG A 18 12.11 34.48 3.54
CA ARG A 18 10.99 34.42 4.51
C ARG A 18 9.70 33.86 3.89
N ILE A 19 9.83 32.90 2.97
CA ILE A 19 8.70 32.21 2.33
C ILE A 19 8.42 30.94 3.15
N PRO A 20 7.20 30.76 3.70
CA PRO A 20 6.83 29.52 4.35
C PRO A 20 6.78 28.39 3.32
N PHE A 21 7.10 27.16 3.75
CA PHE A 21 6.96 25.97 2.90
C PHE A 21 6.29 24.86 3.68
N ILE A 22 5.62 23.97 2.95
CA ILE A 22 4.98 22.75 3.45
C ILE A 22 5.90 21.58 3.10
N SER A 23 6.15 20.69 4.04
CA SER A 23 6.87 19.44 3.78
C SER A 23 5.88 18.34 3.52
N TRP A 24 5.98 17.67 2.37
CA TRP A 24 5.20 16.51 2.01
C TRP A 24 6.09 15.27 1.89
N THR A 25 5.65 14.13 2.46
CA THR A 25 6.38 12.86 2.38
C THR A 25 5.44 11.66 2.45
N ASP A 26 5.85 10.60 1.76
CA ASP A 26 5.33 9.23 1.86
C ASP A 26 6.24 8.31 2.70
N GLY A 27 7.45 8.78 3.07
CA GLY A 27 8.39 8.01 3.86
C GLY A 27 7.88 7.71 5.26
N THR A 28 8.09 6.49 5.71
CA THR A 28 7.69 5.97 7.02
C THR A 28 8.93 5.61 7.85
N LEU A 29 8.78 5.41 9.15
CA LEU A 29 9.90 4.97 9.99
C LEU A 29 10.43 3.58 9.56
N ASN A 30 9.55 2.72 9.05
CA ASN A 30 9.91 1.41 8.57
C ASN A 30 10.74 1.48 7.27
N SER A 31 10.26 2.24 6.26
CA SER A 31 11.00 2.44 5.01
C SER A 31 12.33 3.19 5.21
N GLU A 32 12.47 3.88 6.35
CA GLU A 32 13.65 4.68 6.68
C GLU A 32 14.55 4.04 7.74
N LYS A 33 14.28 2.79 8.14
CA LYS A 33 15.06 2.10 9.19
C LYS A 33 16.56 2.04 8.90
N ASN A 34 16.94 1.92 7.63
CA ASN A 34 18.32 1.74 7.18
C ASN A 34 19.01 3.02 6.66
N ILE A 35 18.37 4.21 6.78
CA ILE A 35 18.98 5.45 6.31
C ILE A 35 20.13 5.91 7.22
N GLY A 36 21.15 6.54 6.61
CA GLY A 36 22.31 7.04 7.32
C GLY A 36 22.05 8.23 8.26
N LYS A 37 22.93 8.45 9.23
CA LYS A 37 22.84 9.55 10.20
C LYS A 37 22.72 10.94 9.54
N VAL A 38 23.48 11.19 8.46
CA VAL A 38 23.43 12.47 7.72
C VAL A 38 22.04 12.69 7.11
N GLN A 39 21.43 11.62 6.58
CA GLN A 39 20.12 11.67 5.98
C GLN A 39 19.04 11.95 7.05
N ARG A 40 19.13 11.30 8.22
CA ARG A 40 18.25 11.60 9.38
C ARG A 40 18.36 13.04 9.84
N LEU A 41 19.58 13.57 9.96
CA LEU A 41 19.82 14.96 10.34
C LEU A 41 19.25 15.94 9.30
N SER A 42 19.38 15.64 8.02
CA SER A 42 18.80 16.46 6.94
C SER A 42 17.28 16.51 7.01
N ARG A 43 16.62 15.38 7.30
CA ARG A 43 15.17 15.32 7.48
C ARG A 43 14.71 16.16 8.67
N SER A 44 15.33 15.96 9.83
CA SER A 44 15.05 16.80 11.02
C SER A 44 15.31 18.28 10.75
N TYR A 45 16.35 18.62 9.96
CA TYR A 45 16.64 20.00 9.58
C TYR A 45 15.53 20.62 8.73
N ILE A 46 14.98 19.87 7.75
CA ILE A 46 13.89 20.31 6.88
C ILE A 46 12.60 20.45 7.70
N ILE A 47 12.25 19.42 8.46
CA ILE A 47 11.01 19.35 9.24
C ILE A 47 10.93 20.47 10.26
N LYS A 48 11.98 20.72 11.04
CA LYS A 48 12.02 21.82 12.02
C LYS A 48 11.84 23.22 11.42
N ARG A 49 11.81 23.35 10.08
CA ARG A 49 11.71 24.63 9.35
C ARG A 49 10.47 24.75 8.48
N ALA A 50 9.75 23.66 8.28
CA ALA A 50 8.49 23.68 7.58
C ALA A 50 7.39 24.39 8.40
N ALA A 51 6.51 25.08 7.73
CA ALA A 51 5.39 25.79 8.35
C ALA A 51 4.21 24.83 8.64
N ALA A 52 4.04 23.80 7.81
CA ALA A 52 3.08 22.72 7.98
C ALA A 52 3.59 21.45 7.27
N PHE A 53 2.89 20.36 7.45
CA PHE A 53 3.25 19.04 6.96
C PHE A 53 2.06 18.37 6.30
N VAL A 54 2.30 17.71 5.17
CA VAL A 54 1.35 16.81 4.51
C VAL A 54 1.94 15.41 4.55
N ALA A 55 1.18 14.48 5.07
CA ALA A 55 1.55 13.08 5.20
C ALA A 55 0.66 12.20 4.32
N SER A 56 1.26 11.28 3.58
CA SER A 56 0.57 10.39 2.64
C SER A 56 -0.07 9.15 3.30
N SER A 57 0.19 8.94 4.59
CA SER A 57 -0.37 7.87 5.40
C SER A 57 -0.27 8.23 6.88
N THR A 58 -0.98 7.51 7.74
CA THR A 58 -0.82 7.63 9.19
C THR A 58 0.63 7.31 9.60
N ALA A 59 1.26 6.31 9.00
CA ALA A 59 2.64 5.95 9.26
C ALA A 59 3.63 7.06 8.84
N SER A 60 3.41 7.73 7.70
CA SER A 60 4.24 8.87 7.30
C SER A 60 4.02 10.11 8.17
N LYS A 61 2.81 10.32 8.71
CA LYS A 61 2.56 11.35 9.74
C LYS A 61 3.39 11.07 11.00
N GLN A 62 3.40 9.84 11.47
CA GLN A 62 4.21 9.46 12.64
C GLN A 62 5.71 9.64 12.38
N ALA A 63 6.19 9.35 11.17
CA ALA A 63 7.58 9.60 10.80
C ALA A 63 7.93 11.09 10.85
N GLN A 64 7.07 11.99 10.34
CA GLN A 64 7.27 13.43 10.43
C GLN A 64 7.34 13.90 11.88
N ILE A 65 6.46 13.43 12.76
CA ILE A 65 6.45 13.74 14.19
C ILE A 65 7.75 13.26 14.85
N ALA A 66 8.21 12.06 14.57
CA ALA A 66 9.47 11.51 15.07
C ALA A 66 10.70 12.35 14.64
N TYR A 67 10.65 12.99 13.48
CA TYR A 67 11.67 13.95 13.03
C TYR A 67 11.51 15.36 13.60
N GLY A 68 10.48 15.62 14.41
CA GLY A 68 10.27 16.86 15.14
C GLY A 68 9.19 17.78 14.57
N ALA A 69 8.25 17.25 13.76
CA ALA A 69 7.05 17.98 13.36
C ALA A 69 6.11 18.16 14.56
N ASP A 70 5.46 19.32 14.61
CA ASP A 70 4.35 19.56 15.52
C ASP A 70 3.10 18.84 14.97
N GLU A 71 2.55 17.91 15.73
CA GLU A 71 1.39 17.10 15.31
C GLU A 71 0.20 17.95 14.85
N LYS A 72 -0.02 19.11 15.50
CA LYS A 72 -1.11 20.05 15.17
C LYS A 72 -0.97 20.68 13.80
N LYS A 73 0.20 20.56 13.18
CA LYS A 73 0.52 21.07 11.85
C LYS A 73 0.66 19.97 10.81
N CYS A 74 0.36 18.72 11.18
CA CYS A 74 0.43 17.56 10.30
C CYS A 74 -0.97 17.23 9.78
N PHE A 75 -1.15 17.31 8.47
CA PHE A 75 -2.39 17.04 7.75
C PHE A 75 -2.24 15.75 6.95
N LEU A 76 -3.27 14.89 6.98
CA LEU A 76 -3.30 13.67 6.18
C LEU A 76 -3.86 13.98 4.79
N SER A 77 -3.12 13.58 3.77
CA SER A 77 -3.54 13.59 2.37
C SER A 77 -3.02 12.29 1.77
N TYR A 78 -3.83 11.25 1.84
CA TYR A 78 -3.44 9.90 1.46
C TYR A 78 -2.95 9.84 0.01
N LEU A 79 -2.03 8.91 -0.27
CA LEU A 79 -1.78 8.55 -1.66
C LEU A 79 -3.04 7.92 -2.24
N THR A 80 -3.28 8.21 -3.51
CA THR A 80 -4.45 7.69 -4.21
C THR A 80 -4.15 7.44 -5.68
N VAL A 81 -5.04 6.73 -6.31
CA VAL A 81 -5.13 6.51 -7.76
C VAL A 81 -6.39 7.18 -8.30
N ASP A 82 -6.55 7.22 -9.61
CA ASP A 82 -7.84 7.56 -10.20
C ASP A 82 -8.83 6.40 -9.95
N ILE A 83 -9.47 6.43 -8.77
CA ILE A 83 -10.33 5.33 -8.32
C ILE A 83 -11.46 5.06 -9.30
N GLN A 84 -11.96 6.08 -10.04
CA GLN A 84 -13.04 5.92 -11.01
C GLN A 84 -12.70 4.93 -12.13
N LYS A 85 -11.42 4.74 -12.41
CA LYS A 85 -10.98 3.76 -13.41
C LYS A 85 -11.05 2.31 -12.93
N TYR A 86 -11.04 2.10 -11.61
CA TYR A 86 -11.01 0.77 -10.99
C TYR A 86 -12.34 0.41 -10.31
N LEU A 87 -13.19 1.41 -10.00
CA LEU A 87 -14.45 1.19 -9.31
C LEU A 87 -15.36 0.26 -10.11
N ARG A 88 -15.59 -0.93 -9.59
CA ARG A 88 -16.52 -1.91 -10.13
C ARG A 88 -16.96 -2.86 -9.02
N GLU A 89 -18.27 -2.90 -8.77
CA GLU A 89 -18.85 -3.86 -7.84
C GLU A 89 -18.75 -5.28 -8.39
N LYS A 90 -18.48 -6.22 -7.50
CA LYS A 90 -18.35 -7.64 -7.81
C LYS A 90 -19.39 -8.45 -7.04
N GLU A 91 -20.02 -9.40 -7.71
CA GLU A 91 -21.07 -10.26 -7.11
C GLU A 91 -20.64 -11.71 -6.98
N ASP A 92 -19.79 -12.21 -7.87
CA ASP A 92 -19.36 -13.60 -7.93
C ASP A 92 -17.91 -13.74 -7.41
N TYR A 93 -17.73 -14.57 -6.39
CA TYR A 93 -16.46 -14.84 -5.71
C TYR A 93 -16.14 -16.36 -5.70
N SER A 94 -16.69 -17.10 -6.63
CA SER A 94 -16.58 -18.58 -6.67
C SER A 94 -15.27 -19.10 -7.27
N GLY A 95 -14.43 -18.22 -7.80
CA GLY A 95 -13.22 -18.59 -8.57
C GLY A 95 -12.04 -19.06 -7.71
N ARG A 96 -12.03 -18.77 -6.41
CA ARG A 96 -10.92 -19.06 -5.47
C ARG A 96 -9.56 -18.57 -6.00
N GLU A 97 -9.57 -17.38 -6.62
CA GLU A 97 -8.41 -16.79 -7.30
C GLU A 97 -7.79 -15.68 -6.47
N LEU A 98 -6.55 -15.88 -6.05
CA LEU A 98 -5.70 -14.84 -5.47
C LEU A 98 -5.05 -14.02 -6.58
N LEU A 99 -4.98 -12.72 -6.41
CA LEU A 99 -4.26 -11.81 -7.30
C LEU A 99 -3.12 -11.11 -6.56
N TYR A 100 -1.94 -11.19 -7.14
CA TYR A 100 -0.80 -10.35 -6.79
C TYR A 100 -0.45 -9.42 -7.97
N VAL A 101 -0.21 -8.14 -7.68
CA VAL A 101 0.25 -7.14 -8.65
C VAL A 101 1.47 -6.41 -8.09
N GLY A 102 2.61 -6.51 -8.78
CA GLY A 102 3.83 -5.83 -8.37
C GLY A 102 5.10 -6.41 -8.99
N SER A 103 6.23 -5.72 -8.78
CA SER A 103 7.53 -6.18 -9.27
C SER A 103 7.95 -7.48 -8.59
N LEU A 104 8.59 -8.38 -9.35
CA LEU A 104 9.12 -9.66 -8.86
C LEU A 104 10.53 -9.44 -8.31
N ILE A 105 10.62 -8.85 -7.12
CA ILE A 105 11.85 -8.55 -6.38
C ILE A 105 11.71 -8.99 -4.94
N GLN A 106 12.82 -9.29 -4.27
CA GLN A 106 12.85 -9.80 -2.90
C GLN A 106 12.03 -8.95 -1.92
N ARG A 107 12.08 -7.63 -2.05
CA ARG A 107 11.32 -6.70 -1.21
C ARG A 107 9.81 -6.96 -1.24
N LYS A 108 9.28 -7.47 -2.37
CA LYS A 108 7.84 -7.72 -2.57
C LYS A 108 7.36 -9.06 -2.00
N GLY A 109 8.26 -9.93 -1.55
CA GLY A 109 7.94 -11.04 -0.66
C GLY A 109 7.16 -12.20 -1.26
N LEU A 110 7.12 -12.36 -2.59
CA LEU A 110 6.45 -13.52 -3.20
C LEU A 110 7.04 -14.86 -2.77
N ASP A 111 8.33 -14.89 -2.48
CA ASP A 111 9.03 -16.05 -1.94
C ASP A 111 8.52 -16.49 -0.56
N LEU A 112 7.87 -15.60 0.20
CA LEU A 112 7.17 -15.90 1.46
C LEU A 112 5.74 -16.40 1.21
N LEU A 113 5.08 -15.91 0.15
CA LEU A 113 3.73 -16.32 -0.20
C LEU A 113 3.66 -17.76 -0.73
N LEU A 114 4.63 -18.17 -1.56
CA LEU A 114 4.58 -19.48 -2.19
C LEU A 114 4.55 -20.65 -1.19
N PRO A 115 5.36 -20.67 -0.11
CA PRO A 115 5.21 -21.67 0.94
C PRO A 115 3.84 -21.66 1.62
N ALA A 116 3.30 -20.47 1.90
CA ALA A 116 1.96 -20.35 2.49
C ALA A 116 0.88 -20.91 1.55
N LEU A 117 0.96 -20.60 0.25
CA LEU A 117 0.05 -21.17 -0.74
C LEU A 117 0.12 -22.70 -0.80
N ALA A 118 1.31 -23.29 -0.60
CA ALA A 118 1.47 -24.76 -0.57
C ALA A 118 0.76 -25.41 0.63
N GLU A 119 0.51 -24.70 1.71
CA GLU A 119 -0.21 -25.17 2.90
C GLU A 119 -1.74 -24.98 2.80
N THR A 120 -2.23 -24.22 1.81
CA THR A 120 -3.67 -23.96 1.63
C THR A 120 -4.37 -25.05 0.80
N SER A 121 -5.71 -25.00 0.77
CA SER A 121 -6.55 -25.85 -0.08
C SER A 121 -6.07 -25.87 -1.54
N GLU A 122 -6.06 -27.07 -2.17
CA GLU A 122 -5.51 -27.27 -3.51
C GLU A 122 -6.26 -26.54 -4.63
N ASP A 123 -7.48 -26.15 -4.39
CA ASP A 123 -8.36 -25.42 -5.33
C ASP A 123 -8.17 -23.89 -5.31
N ILE A 124 -7.26 -23.38 -4.48
CA ILE A 124 -6.89 -21.97 -4.46
C ILE A 124 -5.76 -21.73 -5.44
N HIS A 125 -5.95 -20.79 -6.37
CA HIS A 125 -5.00 -20.43 -7.42
C HIS A 125 -4.44 -19.03 -7.20
N LEU A 126 -3.26 -18.76 -7.77
CA LEU A 126 -2.57 -17.47 -7.67
C LEU A 126 -2.20 -16.93 -9.05
N THR A 127 -2.77 -15.81 -9.42
CA THR A 127 -2.32 -15.03 -10.58
C THR A 127 -1.32 -13.97 -10.14
N ILE A 128 -0.15 -13.98 -10.75
CA ILE A 128 0.96 -13.06 -10.50
C ILE A 128 1.14 -12.15 -11.72
N VAL A 129 0.95 -10.83 -11.47
CA VAL A 129 1.14 -9.78 -12.48
C VAL A 129 2.36 -8.95 -12.13
N GLY A 130 3.29 -8.87 -13.05
CA GLY A 130 4.52 -8.10 -12.93
C GLY A 130 5.75 -8.85 -13.42
N GLU A 131 6.87 -8.14 -13.44
CA GLU A 131 8.16 -8.66 -13.86
C GLU A 131 9.24 -8.31 -12.83
N GLY A 132 10.37 -9.01 -12.89
CA GLY A 132 11.53 -8.76 -12.04
C GLY A 132 12.49 -9.93 -11.99
N GLN A 133 13.63 -9.66 -11.37
CA GLN A 133 14.76 -10.59 -11.31
C GLN A 133 14.48 -11.89 -10.54
N GLU A 134 13.46 -11.92 -9.68
CA GLU A 134 13.11 -13.11 -8.87
C GLU A 134 12.25 -14.13 -9.66
N ARG A 135 11.81 -13.83 -10.89
CA ARG A 135 10.87 -14.69 -11.62
C ARG A 135 11.34 -16.13 -11.74
N GLU A 136 12.60 -16.33 -12.13
CA GLU A 136 13.15 -17.68 -12.30
C GLU A 136 13.22 -18.43 -10.97
N LEU A 137 13.68 -17.77 -9.92
CA LEU A 137 13.76 -18.33 -8.55
C LEU A 137 12.37 -18.69 -8.00
N LEU A 138 11.37 -17.84 -8.23
CA LEU A 138 9.98 -18.10 -7.83
C LEU A 138 9.39 -19.30 -8.59
N THR A 139 9.69 -19.44 -9.88
CA THR A 139 9.27 -20.60 -10.68
C THR A 139 9.90 -21.89 -10.17
N GLU A 140 11.20 -21.86 -9.86
CA GLU A 140 11.91 -23.02 -9.27
C GLU A 140 11.35 -23.37 -7.89
N GLN A 141 11.06 -22.37 -7.06
CA GLN A 141 10.46 -22.57 -5.74
C GLN A 141 9.07 -23.20 -5.85
N ALA A 142 8.22 -22.71 -6.76
CA ALA A 142 6.90 -23.31 -7.02
C ALA A 142 7.00 -24.79 -7.44
N GLY A 143 7.97 -25.12 -8.30
CA GLY A 143 8.25 -26.51 -8.66
C GLY A 143 8.67 -27.40 -7.50
N LYS A 144 9.55 -26.92 -6.61
CA LYS A 144 9.97 -27.62 -5.40
C LYS A 144 8.83 -27.85 -4.40
N LEU A 145 7.89 -26.89 -4.33
CA LEU A 145 6.70 -26.97 -3.49
C LEU A 145 5.54 -27.77 -4.09
N GLY A 146 5.64 -28.18 -5.37
CA GLY A 146 4.60 -28.95 -6.06
C GLY A 146 3.33 -28.12 -6.39
N ILE A 147 3.42 -26.80 -6.48
CA ILE A 147 2.29 -25.89 -6.69
C ILE A 147 2.32 -25.18 -8.05
N THR A 148 3.11 -25.64 -8.99
CA THR A 148 3.27 -25.01 -10.31
C THR A 148 1.94 -24.83 -11.03
N ASP A 149 1.06 -25.82 -10.98
CA ASP A 149 -0.24 -25.84 -11.66
C ASP A 149 -1.25 -24.87 -11.01
N ARG A 150 -0.96 -24.39 -9.80
CA ARG A 150 -1.78 -23.41 -9.06
C ARG A 150 -1.35 -21.96 -9.30
N ILE A 151 -0.25 -21.73 -10.05
CA ILE A 151 0.34 -20.39 -10.21
C ILE A 151 0.39 -20.00 -11.68
N ARG A 152 -0.11 -18.81 -11.98
CA ARG A 152 -0.08 -18.22 -13.31
C ARG A 152 0.73 -16.92 -13.30
N PHE A 153 1.88 -16.92 -13.95
CA PHE A 153 2.70 -15.72 -14.16
C PHE A 153 2.32 -15.04 -15.49
N LEU A 154 1.78 -13.84 -15.45
CA LEU A 154 1.33 -13.11 -16.66
C LEU A 154 2.37 -12.13 -17.22
N GLY A 155 3.44 -11.84 -16.47
CA GLY A 155 4.36 -10.76 -16.82
C GLY A 155 3.77 -9.38 -16.55
N TYR A 156 4.32 -8.35 -17.19
CA TYR A 156 3.84 -6.98 -17.02
C TYR A 156 2.51 -6.78 -17.77
N VAL A 157 1.51 -6.27 -17.05
CA VAL A 157 0.18 -5.94 -17.61
C VAL A 157 -0.21 -4.57 -17.08
N GLU A 158 -0.82 -3.73 -17.93
CA GLU A 158 -1.30 -2.40 -17.57
C GLU A 158 -2.64 -2.06 -18.27
N GLY A 159 -3.25 -0.96 -17.86
CA GLY A 159 -4.46 -0.43 -18.49
C GLY A 159 -5.70 -1.29 -18.26
N GLU A 160 -6.55 -1.43 -19.28
CA GLU A 160 -7.80 -2.21 -19.17
C GLU A 160 -7.56 -3.68 -18.84
N PRO A 161 -6.61 -4.41 -19.47
CA PRO A 161 -6.33 -5.78 -19.09
C PRO A 161 -5.99 -5.97 -17.61
N LEU A 162 -5.25 -5.03 -16.98
CA LEU A 162 -4.97 -5.10 -15.56
C LEU A 162 -6.25 -4.92 -14.72
N ARG A 163 -7.14 -4.00 -15.10
CA ARG A 163 -8.41 -3.80 -14.39
C ARG A 163 -9.30 -5.04 -14.46
N GLU A 164 -9.35 -5.70 -15.62
CA GLU A 164 -10.07 -6.97 -15.74
C GLU A 164 -9.47 -8.09 -14.86
N LEU A 165 -8.15 -8.11 -14.66
CA LEU A 165 -7.53 -9.06 -13.72
C LEU A 165 -7.93 -8.79 -12.27
N TYR A 166 -7.97 -7.53 -11.82
CA TYR A 166 -8.53 -7.20 -10.52
C TYR A 166 -9.99 -7.64 -10.39
N HIS A 167 -10.78 -7.46 -11.44
CA HIS A 167 -12.19 -7.76 -11.41
C HIS A 167 -12.50 -9.26 -11.40
N ASN A 168 -11.66 -10.06 -12.05
CA ASN A 168 -11.83 -11.52 -12.14
C ASN A 168 -11.25 -12.28 -10.94
N ALA A 169 -10.38 -11.64 -10.14
CA ALA A 169 -9.87 -12.23 -8.92
C ALA A 169 -10.89 -12.19 -7.78
N ASP A 170 -10.71 -12.99 -6.73
CA ASP A 170 -11.58 -13.04 -5.56
C ASP A 170 -10.97 -12.39 -4.33
N VAL A 171 -9.64 -12.46 -4.20
CA VAL A 171 -8.88 -11.86 -3.09
C VAL A 171 -7.60 -11.25 -3.62
N PHE A 172 -7.27 -10.07 -3.16
CA PHE A 172 -5.97 -9.44 -3.43
C PHE A 172 -4.97 -9.76 -2.31
N ILE A 173 -3.72 -10.07 -2.68
CA ILE A 173 -2.69 -10.44 -1.72
C ILE A 173 -1.40 -9.64 -1.93
N LEU A 174 -0.83 -9.07 -0.83
CA LEU A 174 0.40 -8.30 -0.86
C LEU A 174 1.37 -8.73 0.26
N PRO A 175 2.28 -9.69 0.01
CA PRO A 175 3.17 -10.28 1.02
C PRO A 175 4.45 -9.48 1.26
N THR A 176 4.46 -8.19 0.96
CA THR A 176 5.67 -7.37 0.90
C THR A 176 6.46 -7.33 2.23
N ARG A 177 7.79 -7.26 2.15
CA ARG A 177 8.69 -6.97 3.28
C ARG A 177 8.82 -5.50 3.59
N GLU A 178 8.44 -4.65 2.63
CA GLU A 178 8.46 -3.19 2.80
C GLU A 178 7.63 -2.53 1.70
N ASP A 179 6.65 -1.73 2.10
CA ASP A 179 5.93 -0.81 1.22
C ASP A 179 5.44 0.40 2.02
N CYS A 180 5.64 1.61 1.50
CA CYS A 180 5.22 2.82 2.21
C CYS A 180 3.71 3.01 2.23
N PHE A 181 3.00 2.56 1.17
CA PHE A 181 1.55 2.73 1.08
C PHE A 181 0.83 1.52 0.47
N GLY A 182 1.32 1.01 -0.68
CA GLY A 182 0.66 -0.10 -1.38
C GLY A 182 -0.55 0.36 -2.21
N LEU A 183 -0.36 1.26 -3.19
CA LEU A 183 -1.44 1.74 -4.07
C LEU A 183 -2.23 0.60 -4.73
N VAL A 184 -1.58 -0.52 -5.01
CA VAL A 184 -2.22 -1.73 -5.56
C VAL A 184 -3.30 -2.32 -4.63
N ILE A 185 -3.21 -2.06 -3.30
CA ILE A 185 -4.28 -2.40 -2.34
C ILE A 185 -5.53 -1.56 -2.65
N LEU A 186 -5.35 -0.25 -2.87
CA LEU A 186 -6.47 0.63 -3.18
C LEU A 186 -7.10 0.28 -4.54
N GLU A 187 -6.28 -0.06 -5.54
CA GLU A 187 -6.77 -0.56 -6.84
C GLU A 187 -7.65 -1.81 -6.67
N ALA A 188 -7.20 -2.77 -5.87
CA ALA A 188 -7.94 -3.99 -5.54
C ALA A 188 -9.26 -3.68 -4.78
N MET A 189 -9.21 -2.79 -3.79
CA MET A 189 -10.40 -2.37 -3.04
C MET A 189 -11.45 -1.73 -3.95
N CYS A 190 -11.04 -0.91 -4.92
CA CYS A 190 -11.94 -0.32 -5.92
C CYS A 190 -12.65 -1.40 -6.78
N ALA A 191 -12.01 -2.53 -7.00
CA ALA A 191 -12.58 -3.67 -7.72
C ALA A 191 -13.35 -4.64 -6.79
N SER A 192 -13.74 -4.19 -5.60
CA SER A 192 -14.44 -4.99 -4.58
C SER A 192 -13.66 -6.21 -4.09
N LEU A 193 -12.34 -6.19 -4.07
CA LEU A 193 -11.57 -7.32 -3.56
C LEU A 193 -11.31 -7.17 -2.04
N PRO A 194 -11.60 -8.20 -1.25
CA PRO A 194 -11.00 -8.36 0.06
C PRO A 194 -9.47 -8.43 -0.05
N VAL A 195 -8.78 -7.96 0.98
CA VAL A 195 -7.33 -7.79 0.94
C VAL A 195 -6.65 -8.61 2.04
N ILE A 196 -5.60 -9.35 1.68
CA ILE A 196 -4.63 -9.88 2.64
C ILE A 196 -3.31 -9.14 2.43
N ALA A 197 -2.94 -8.28 3.36
CA ALA A 197 -1.75 -7.45 3.26
C ALA A 197 -0.74 -7.75 4.37
N SER A 198 0.54 -7.64 4.04
CA SER A 198 1.62 -7.72 5.00
C SER A 198 1.58 -6.57 6.00
N LYS A 199 1.90 -6.86 7.27
CA LYS A 199 2.15 -5.85 8.32
C LYS A 199 3.29 -4.88 7.99
N TYR A 200 4.10 -5.20 6.98
CA TYR A 200 5.19 -4.34 6.49
C TYR A 200 4.78 -3.46 5.31
N ALA A 201 3.51 -3.49 4.91
CA ALA A 201 2.90 -2.49 4.05
C ALA A 201 2.28 -1.41 4.94
N ASP A 202 3.02 -0.32 5.19
CA ASP A 202 2.63 0.68 6.20
C ASP A 202 1.27 1.33 5.90
N GLY A 203 0.92 1.54 4.63
CA GLY A 203 -0.41 2.05 4.24
C GLY A 203 -1.54 1.04 4.36
N ALA A 204 -1.25 -0.26 4.54
CA ALA A 204 -2.29 -1.25 4.76
C ALA A 204 -3.11 -0.95 6.02
N PHE A 205 -2.51 -0.35 7.06
CA PHE A 205 -3.20 0.04 8.29
C PHE A 205 -4.20 1.20 8.10
N ASP A 206 -4.07 1.97 7.03
CA ASP A 206 -5.05 3.00 6.65
C ASP A 206 -6.14 2.42 5.72
N LEU A 207 -5.79 1.44 4.88
CA LEU A 207 -6.63 0.87 3.83
C LEU A 207 -7.48 -0.32 4.32
N VAL A 208 -6.89 -1.21 5.14
CA VAL A 208 -7.50 -2.46 5.59
C VAL A 208 -8.01 -2.32 7.02
N ALA A 209 -9.30 -2.55 7.21
CA ALA A 209 -9.93 -2.72 8.51
C ALA A 209 -9.99 -4.23 8.81
N GLU A 210 -9.24 -4.66 9.83
CA GLU A 210 -9.05 -6.07 10.20
C GLU A 210 -10.37 -6.79 10.39
N GLY A 211 -10.61 -7.85 9.61
CA GLY A 211 -11.83 -8.65 9.66
C GLY A 211 -13.05 -8.02 9.00
N GLU A 212 -13.00 -6.76 8.52
CA GLU A 212 -14.09 -6.09 7.83
C GLU A 212 -13.94 -6.15 6.29
N ASN A 213 -12.78 -5.73 5.78
CA ASN A 213 -12.48 -5.77 4.34
C ASN A 213 -11.19 -6.54 4.02
N GLY A 214 -10.59 -7.20 5.00
CA GLY A 214 -9.39 -7.98 4.82
C GLY A 214 -8.66 -8.32 6.11
N TYR A 215 -7.40 -8.73 5.97
CA TYR A 215 -6.52 -9.11 7.06
C TYR A 215 -5.14 -8.53 6.89
N ILE A 216 -4.50 -8.16 8.01
CA ILE A 216 -3.09 -7.78 8.06
C ILE A 216 -2.30 -8.94 8.69
N VAL A 217 -1.34 -9.49 7.95
CA VAL A 217 -0.61 -10.70 8.34
C VAL A 217 0.88 -10.44 8.49
N ASP A 218 1.55 -11.29 9.25
CA ASP A 218 2.99 -11.43 9.20
C ASP A 218 3.38 -12.37 8.04
N PRO A 219 3.97 -11.89 6.95
CA PRO A 219 4.30 -12.75 5.83
C PRO A 219 5.46 -13.71 6.13
N GLU A 220 6.19 -13.52 7.24
CA GLU A 220 7.25 -14.42 7.70
C GLU A 220 6.69 -15.61 8.49
N ASP A 221 5.46 -15.54 8.98
CA ASP A 221 4.73 -16.66 9.60
C ASP A 221 3.90 -17.37 8.51
N THR A 222 4.53 -18.35 7.86
CA THR A 222 3.95 -19.09 6.73
C THR A 222 2.62 -19.74 7.09
N HIS A 223 2.53 -20.35 8.28
CA HIS A 223 1.34 -21.08 8.71
C HIS A 223 0.18 -20.14 9.01
N ALA A 224 0.40 -19.08 9.80
CA ALA A 224 -0.63 -18.07 10.05
C ALA A 224 -1.09 -17.37 8.77
N PHE A 225 -0.20 -17.22 7.78
CA PHE A 225 -0.53 -16.67 6.49
C PHE A 225 -1.45 -17.60 5.67
N ALA A 226 -1.10 -18.92 5.63
CA ALA A 226 -1.94 -19.95 5.00
C ALA A 226 -3.33 -20.03 5.65
N GLU A 227 -3.40 -20.04 7.00
CA GLU A 227 -4.66 -20.02 7.74
C GLU A 227 -5.56 -18.82 7.35
N LYS A 228 -4.99 -17.63 7.14
CA LYS A 228 -5.76 -16.45 6.71
C LYS A 228 -6.26 -16.58 5.28
N ILE A 229 -5.48 -17.19 4.39
CA ILE A 229 -5.92 -17.47 3.02
C ILE A 229 -7.10 -18.46 3.05
N ASP A 230 -7.00 -19.57 3.76
CA ASP A 230 -8.09 -20.54 3.86
C ASP A 230 -9.32 -19.94 4.56
N GLN A 231 -9.11 -19.16 5.63
CA GLN A 231 -10.18 -18.50 6.36
C GLN A 231 -11.02 -17.55 5.49
N ILE A 232 -10.38 -16.79 4.60
CA ILE A 232 -11.09 -15.82 3.75
C ILE A 232 -11.95 -16.53 2.70
N PHE A 233 -11.52 -17.72 2.23
CA PHE A 233 -12.26 -18.52 1.26
C PHE A 233 -13.25 -19.53 1.90
N ALA A 234 -13.27 -19.66 3.21
CA ALA A 234 -14.12 -20.64 3.89
C ALA A 234 -15.62 -20.31 3.83
N ASP A 235 -15.99 -19.03 3.67
CA ASP A 235 -17.39 -18.56 3.63
C ASP A 235 -17.54 -17.51 2.51
N GLU A 236 -18.23 -17.91 1.44
CA GLU A 236 -18.47 -17.07 0.26
C GLU A 236 -19.31 -15.82 0.58
N ASN A 237 -20.28 -15.91 1.49
CA ASN A 237 -21.06 -14.75 1.89
C ASN A 237 -20.19 -13.72 2.61
N ARG A 238 -19.32 -14.18 3.49
CA ARG A 238 -18.37 -13.31 4.19
C ARG A 238 -17.36 -12.70 3.22
N LEU A 239 -16.88 -13.46 2.24
CA LEU A 239 -15.99 -12.98 1.18
C LEU A 239 -16.66 -11.84 0.40
N LYS A 240 -17.92 -12.01 0.01
CA LYS A 240 -18.72 -10.98 -0.64
C LYS A 240 -18.95 -9.75 0.25
N GLU A 241 -19.25 -9.92 1.53
CA GLU A 241 -19.36 -8.81 2.49
C GLU A 241 -18.06 -8.03 2.59
N MET A 242 -16.91 -8.71 2.71
CA MET A 242 -15.61 -8.07 2.76
C MET A 242 -15.29 -7.30 1.47
N GLY A 243 -15.64 -7.85 0.30
CA GLY A 243 -15.49 -7.17 -0.98
C GLY A 243 -16.35 -5.91 -1.07
N THR A 244 -17.60 -5.97 -0.62
CA THR A 244 -18.47 -4.79 -0.54
C THR A 244 -17.88 -3.72 0.38
N ARG A 245 -17.32 -4.11 1.54
CA ARG A 245 -16.66 -3.19 2.46
C ARG A 245 -15.40 -2.57 1.85
N SER A 246 -14.62 -3.34 1.06
CA SER A 246 -13.49 -2.81 0.32
C SER A 246 -13.92 -1.71 -0.65
N TYR A 247 -14.96 -1.96 -1.44
CA TYR A 247 -15.51 -1.01 -2.39
C TYR A 247 -16.02 0.27 -1.71
N GLU A 248 -16.83 0.15 -0.65
CA GLU A 248 -17.33 1.28 0.12
C GLU A 248 -16.18 2.13 0.69
N ARG A 249 -15.18 1.46 1.27
CA ARG A 249 -14.03 2.12 1.90
C ARG A 249 -13.13 2.83 0.90
N ALA A 250 -13.00 2.32 -0.34
CA ALA A 250 -12.21 2.92 -1.40
C ALA A 250 -12.63 4.36 -1.73
N HIS A 251 -13.91 4.71 -1.57
CA HIS A 251 -14.43 6.05 -1.84
C HIS A 251 -13.82 7.14 -0.94
N ALA A 252 -13.37 6.78 0.27
CA ALA A 252 -12.68 7.72 1.16
C ALA A 252 -11.31 8.17 0.60
N PHE A 253 -10.81 7.50 -0.43
CA PHE A 253 -9.55 7.80 -1.09
C PHE A 253 -9.73 8.46 -2.47
N ALA A 254 -10.94 8.95 -2.79
CA ALA A 254 -11.17 9.77 -3.98
C ALA A 254 -10.31 11.04 -3.97
N PHE A 255 -9.97 11.58 -5.14
CA PHE A 255 -9.14 12.80 -5.25
C PHE A 255 -9.69 13.96 -4.43
N GLU A 256 -11.02 14.15 -4.43
CA GLU A 256 -11.70 15.22 -3.69
C GLU A 256 -11.52 15.08 -2.19
N GLU A 257 -11.53 13.85 -1.68
CA GLU A 257 -11.37 13.56 -0.25
C GLU A 257 -9.91 13.73 0.19
N VAL A 258 -8.97 13.15 -0.56
CA VAL A 258 -7.55 13.21 -0.18
C VAL A 258 -6.98 14.62 -0.35
N ALA A 259 -7.48 15.42 -1.30
CA ALA A 259 -7.04 16.78 -1.52
C ALA A 259 -7.35 17.71 -0.33
N LYS A 260 -8.36 17.37 0.50
CA LYS A 260 -8.71 18.17 1.69
C LYS A 260 -7.52 18.38 2.60
N GLY A 261 -6.70 17.36 2.85
CA GLY A 261 -5.52 17.48 3.69
C GLY A 261 -4.48 18.47 3.15
N CYS A 262 -4.27 18.50 1.84
CA CYS A 262 -3.40 19.49 1.20
C CYS A 262 -3.98 20.91 1.31
N ILE A 263 -5.30 21.05 1.10
CA ILE A 263 -6.00 22.34 1.21
C ILE A 263 -5.93 22.86 2.63
N ASP A 264 -6.16 22.02 3.63
CA ASP A 264 -6.09 22.37 5.05
C ASP A 264 -4.69 22.83 5.46
N ALA A 265 -3.64 22.16 4.99
CA ALA A 265 -2.26 22.57 5.20
C ALA A 265 -1.96 23.95 4.59
N LEU A 266 -2.47 24.22 3.38
CA LEU A 266 -2.33 25.52 2.72
C LEU A 266 -3.09 26.61 3.47
N CYS A 267 -4.34 26.37 3.86
CA CYS A 267 -5.15 27.30 4.63
C CYS A 267 -4.50 27.64 5.97
N TYR A 268 -3.97 26.63 6.65
CA TYR A 268 -3.22 26.81 7.90
C TYR A 268 -2.03 27.76 7.71
N VAL A 269 -1.20 27.53 6.68
CA VAL A 269 0.00 28.35 6.41
C VAL A 269 -0.37 29.78 5.99
N MET A 270 -1.49 29.95 5.28
CA MET A 270 -1.96 31.26 4.82
C MET A 270 -2.76 32.04 5.89
N GLY A 271 -3.01 31.47 7.06
CA GLY A 271 -3.85 32.07 8.11
C GLY A 271 -5.32 32.25 7.67
N LYS A 272 -5.83 31.43 6.74
CA LYS A 272 -7.21 31.44 6.25
C LYS A 272 -8.00 30.33 6.91
N ALA A 273 -9.25 30.62 7.31
CA ALA A 273 -10.16 29.56 7.75
C ALA A 273 -10.49 28.65 6.56
N VAL A 274 -10.54 27.34 6.82
CA VAL A 274 -11.10 26.37 5.87
C VAL A 274 -12.60 26.69 5.73
N ARG A 275 -13.07 26.94 4.53
CA ARG A 275 -14.50 27.19 4.22
C ARG A 275 -15.16 25.93 3.73
#